data_c28d4b7d099f4dcb44889f40aaebb22e
#
_entry.id   c28d4b7d099f4dcb44889f40aaebb22e
#
_cell.length_a   1.000
_cell.length_b   1.000
_cell.length_c   1.000
_cell.angle_alpha   90.00
_cell.angle_beta   90.00
_cell.angle_gamma   90.00
#
_symmetry.space_group_name_H-M   'P 1'
#
loop_
_entity.id
_entity.type
_entity.pdbx_description
1 polymer ?
#
loop_
_entity_poly.entity_id
_entity_poly.type
_entity_poly.pdbx_seq_one_letter_code
_entity_poly.pdbx_strand_id
1 'polypeptide(L)'
;MGLSSVWFIFSSQSAVNDNLEATAQAVYKKMFVTDVDNTALPEGWRIVPLESISELSAVGDKPSAYSDIQSETCNVPIFSNGIEQEGLYGFTDKAKISDESVTVSARGTVGYVFLREEPYVPIVRLIAVVPDTQFVTAKYLYFALSSIDLHSTGTSQQQITVPDFKKRQILIPDKTSLDSFMEKVVPIFDSIRENKAEIKSLAALQSNFLTLLSR
;
A
#
# COMPACT_ATOMS: atom_id res chain seq x y z
N MET A 1 4.95 -28.00 21.16
CA MET A 1 4.26 -26.71 20.90
C MET A 1 3.21 -26.97 19.83
N GLY A 2 1.93 -26.78 20.17
CA GLY A 2 0.85 -27.20 19.27
C GLY A 2 0.56 -26.17 18.19
N LEU A 3 -0.08 -26.59 17.09
CA LEU A 3 -0.55 -25.74 15.97
C LEU A 3 -1.34 -24.51 16.44
N SER A 4 -2.04 -24.63 17.58
CA SER A 4 -2.79 -23.53 18.21
C SER A 4 -1.91 -22.37 18.68
N SER A 5 -0.68 -22.65 19.14
CA SER A 5 0.24 -21.60 19.63
C SER A 5 0.80 -20.74 18.49
N VAL A 6 1.08 -21.36 17.36
CA VAL A 6 1.59 -20.65 16.17
C VAL A 6 0.48 -19.79 15.54
N TRP A 7 -0.73 -20.32 15.45
CA TRP A 7 -1.90 -19.55 14.98
C TRP A 7 -2.18 -18.34 15.87
N PHE A 8 -2.04 -18.49 17.18
CA PHE A 8 -2.19 -17.39 18.14
C PHE A 8 -1.12 -16.30 17.93
N ILE A 9 0.13 -16.67 17.66
CA ILE A 9 1.20 -15.70 17.36
C ILE A 9 0.88 -14.93 16.08
N PHE A 10 0.46 -15.60 15.01
CA PHE A 10 0.09 -14.93 13.76
C PHE A 10 -1.05 -13.94 13.94
N SER A 11 -2.11 -14.34 14.60
CA SER A 11 -3.26 -13.45 14.84
C SER A 11 -2.90 -12.26 15.74
N SER A 12 -2.04 -12.48 16.73
CA SER A 12 -1.54 -11.42 17.62
C SER A 12 -0.67 -10.40 16.86
N GLN A 13 0.27 -10.86 16.05
CA GLN A 13 1.14 -9.95 15.27
C GLN A 13 0.39 -9.20 14.18
N SER A 14 -0.60 -9.82 13.53
CA SER A 14 -1.49 -9.12 12.61
C SER A 14 -2.24 -7.99 13.30
N ALA A 15 -2.83 -8.25 14.46
CA ALA A 15 -3.52 -7.22 15.24
C ALA A 15 -2.58 -6.09 15.72
N VAL A 16 -1.31 -6.40 16.01
CA VAL A 16 -0.30 -5.37 16.30
C VAL A 16 -0.04 -4.48 15.09
N ASN A 17 0.11 -5.07 13.90
CA ASN A 17 0.32 -4.30 12.67
C ASN A 17 -0.88 -3.41 12.34
N ASP A 18 -2.11 -3.92 12.51
CA ASP A 18 -3.35 -3.13 12.32
C ASP A 18 -3.39 -1.92 13.27
N ASN A 19 -2.98 -2.10 14.54
CA ASN A 19 -2.90 -1.02 15.52
C ASN A 19 -1.79 0.00 15.18
N LEU A 20 -0.64 -0.45 14.70
CA LEU A 20 0.44 0.41 14.24
C LEU A 20 0.00 1.25 13.05
N GLU A 21 -0.65 0.65 12.08
CA GLU A 21 -1.18 1.36 10.91
C GLU A 21 -2.29 2.36 11.30
N ALA A 22 -3.20 1.97 12.20
CA ALA A 22 -4.21 2.89 12.74
C ALA A 22 -3.57 4.07 13.49
N THR A 23 -2.44 3.84 14.17
CA THR A 23 -1.67 4.90 14.84
C THR A 23 -1.08 5.87 13.82
N ALA A 24 -0.45 5.38 12.75
CA ALA A 24 0.07 6.21 11.68
C ALA A 24 -1.05 7.00 10.97
N GLN A 25 -2.21 6.38 10.74
CA GLN A 25 -3.40 7.04 10.21
C GLN A 25 -3.90 8.15 11.14
N ALA A 26 -3.87 7.94 12.46
CA ALA A 26 -4.28 8.96 13.43
C ALA A 26 -3.32 10.16 13.41
N VAL A 27 -2.01 9.92 13.27
CA VAL A 27 -1.01 10.98 13.09
C VAL A 27 -1.30 11.78 11.83
N TYR A 28 -1.55 11.10 10.69
CA TYR A 28 -1.91 11.77 9.44
C TYR A 28 -3.17 12.64 9.61
N LYS A 29 -4.25 12.07 10.15
CA LYS A 29 -5.52 12.79 10.35
C LYS A 29 -5.33 14.01 11.24
N LYS A 30 -4.59 13.90 12.34
CA LYS A 30 -4.32 15.01 13.25
C LYS A 30 -3.55 16.14 12.55
N MET A 31 -2.54 15.80 11.75
CA MET A 31 -1.66 16.79 11.13
C MET A 31 -2.27 17.45 9.89
N PHE A 32 -3.10 16.73 9.11
CA PHE A 32 -3.48 17.16 7.76
C PHE A 32 -4.99 17.16 7.48
N VAL A 33 -5.82 16.76 8.44
CA VAL A 33 -7.27 16.68 8.23
C VAL A 33 -8.08 17.40 9.31
N THR A 34 -7.84 17.09 10.61
CA THR A 34 -8.77 17.45 11.69
C THR A 34 -8.84 18.95 11.92
N ASP A 35 -7.70 19.64 11.92
CA ASP A 35 -7.59 21.07 12.26
C ASP A 35 -7.22 21.92 11.03
N VAL A 36 -7.40 21.38 9.82
CA VAL A 36 -7.05 22.07 8.57
C VAL A 36 -8.28 22.71 7.95
N ASP A 37 -8.29 24.03 7.90
CA ASP A 37 -9.28 24.79 7.15
C ASP A 37 -8.90 24.84 5.67
N ASN A 38 -9.61 24.11 4.83
CA ASN A 38 -9.36 24.09 3.39
C ASN A 38 -9.63 25.44 2.69
N THR A 39 -10.24 26.38 3.37
CA THR A 39 -10.49 27.76 2.86
C THR A 39 -9.35 28.72 3.22
N ALA A 40 -8.53 28.36 4.22
CA ALA A 40 -7.41 29.14 4.73
C ALA A 40 -6.23 28.22 5.09
N LEU A 41 -5.60 27.66 4.05
CA LEU A 41 -4.46 26.74 4.24
C LEU A 41 -3.29 27.45 4.91
N PRO A 42 -2.51 26.72 5.75
CA PRO A 42 -1.25 27.21 6.28
C PRO A 42 -0.28 27.65 5.17
N GLU A 43 0.65 28.55 5.50
CA GLU A 43 1.65 29.02 4.56
C GLU A 43 2.47 27.87 3.98
N GLY A 44 2.67 27.89 2.66
CA GLY A 44 3.38 26.84 1.93
C GLY A 44 2.55 25.59 1.60
N TRP A 45 1.34 25.46 2.17
CA TRP A 45 0.44 24.35 1.83
C TRP A 45 -0.38 24.67 0.58
N ARG A 46 -0.65 23.64 -0.20
CA ARG A 46 -1.43 23.80 -1.43
C ARG A 46 -2.26 22.57 -1.75
N ILE A 47 -3.33 22.75 -2.47
CA ILE A 47 -4.14 21.68 -3.06
C ILE A 47 -3.82 21.61 -4.55
N VAL A 48 -3.41 20.44 -5.02
CA VAL A 48 -2.98 20.23 -6.40
C VAL A 48 -3.55 18.93 -6.97
N PRO A 49 -3.71 18.81 -8.30
CA PRO A 49 -4.12 17.56 -8.91
C PRO A 49 -3.02 16.49 -8.75
N LEU A 50 -3.44 15.25 -8.53
CA LEU A 50 -2.56 14.11 -8.28
C LEU A 50 -1.48 13.94 -9.38
N GLU A 51 -1.84 14.19 -10.64
CA GLU A 51 -0.89 14.11 -11.77
C GLU A 51 0.26 15.10 -11.73
N SER A 52 0.15 16.17 -10.94
CA SER A 52 1.24 17.16 -10.81
C SER A 52 2.31 16.76 -9.81
N ILE A 53 2.09 15.70 -9.04
CA ILE A 53 2.96 15.23 -7.95
C ILE A 53 3.27 13.73 -8.02
N SER A 54 2.79 13.06 -9.05
CA SER A 54 2.97 11.61 -9.20
C SER A 54 2.78 11.18 -10.65
N GLU A 55 3.43 10.09 -11.01
CA GLU A 55 3.16 9.36 -12.25
C GLU A 55 2.10 8.29 -11.98
N LEU A 56 1.06 8.28 -12.82
CA LEU A 56 0.00 7.28 -12.74
C LEU A 56 0.05 6.38 -13.97
N SER A 57 0.14 5.08 -13.74
CA SER A 57 0.07 4.07 -14.79
C SER A 57 -1.11 3.12 -14.58
N ALA A 58 -1.93 2.96 -15.62
CA ALA A 58 -2.81 1.81 -15.73
C ALA A 58 -1.99 0.59 -16.11
N VAL A 59 -2.34 -0.54 -15.56
CA VAL A 59 -1.51 -1.72 -15.61
C VAL A 59 -1.94 -2.70 -16.67
N GLY A 60 -0.94 -3.48 -17.12
CA GLY A 60 -1.04 -4.39 -18.22
C GLY A 60 -1.42 -5.81 -17.82
N ASP A 61 -1.12 -6.72 -18.74
CA ASP A 61 -1.40 -8.14 -18.60
C ASP A 61 -0.45 -8.83 -17.62
N LYS A 62 -0.81 -10.04 -17.22
CA LYS A 62 0.02 -10.94 -16.43
C LYS A 62 1.35 -11.19 -17.14
N PRO A 63 2.48 -11.15 -16.43
CA PRO A 63 3.78 -11.53 -16.99
C PRO A 63 3.79 -12.96 -17.51
N SER A 64 4.61 -13.20 -18.55
CA SER A 64 4.79 -14.56 -19.10
C SER A 64 5.55 -15.48 -18.15
N ALA A 65 6.57 -14.96 -17.45
CA ALA A 65 7.22 -15.65 -16.35
C ALA A 65 6.32 -15.51 -15.11
N TYR A 66 5.78 -16.61 -14.59
CA TYR A 66 4.82 -16.62 -13.50
C TYR A 66 4.98 -17.86 -12.64
N SER A 67 4.82 -17.67 -11.32
CA SER A 67 4.73 -18.73 -10.33
C SER A 67 3.73 -18.35 -9.24
N ASP A 68 2.94 -19.32 -8.75
CA ASP A 68 2.08 -19.12 -7.58
C ASP A 68 2.90 -19.06 -6.29
N ILE A 69 4.12 -19.62 -6.30
CA ILE A 69 5.00 -19.73 -5.14
C ILE A 69 6.27 -18.94 -5.40
N GLN A 70 6.69 -18.17 -4.40
CA GLN A 70 7.96 -17.44 -4.44
C GLN A 70 9.14 -18.43 -4.54
N SER A 71 10.07 -18.14 -5.45
CA SER A 71 11.30 -18.92 -5.69
C SER A 71 12.48 -17.99 -5.95
N GLU A 72 13.70 -18.55 -6.08
CA GLU A 72 14.89 -17.76 -6.42
C GLU A 72 14.76 -17.06 -7.79
N THR A 73 14.08 -17.69 -8.76
CA THR A 73 13.91 -17.18 -10.11
C THR A 73 12.64 -16.33 -10.29
N CYS A 74 11.62 -16.54 -9.45
CA CYS A 74 10.37 -15.77 -9.43
C CYS A 74 10.16 -15.22 -8.02
N ASN A 75 10.83 -14.12 -7.69
CA ASN A 75 10.82 -13.52 -6.36
C ASN A 75 10.12 -12.15 -6.29
N VAL A 76 9.76 -11.57 -7.43
CA VAL A 76 9.08 -10.29 -7.52
C VAL A 76 7.56 -10.50 -7.42
N PRO A 77 6.88 -9.89 -6.44
CA PRO A 77 5.44 -10.04 -6.28
C PRO A 77 4.66 -9.42 -7.43
N ILE A 78 3.56 -10.06 -7.78
CA ILE A 78 2.55 -9.57 -8.71
C ILE A 78 1.31 -9.23 -7.89
N PHE A 79 0.79 -8.03 -8.02
CA PHE A 79 -0.43 -7.61 -7.34
C PHE A 79 -1.58 -7.37 -8.32
N SER A 80 -2.78 -7.75 -7.90
CA SER A 80 -4.05 -7.51 -8.58
C SER A 80 -5.00 -6.72 -7.66
N ASN A 81 -6.24 -6.52 -8.11
CA ASN A 81 -7.27 -5.80 -7.36
C ASN A 81 -7.90 -6.59 -6.19
N GLY A 82 -7.33 -7.71 -5.76
CA GLY A 82 -7.76 -8.46 -4.59
C GLY A 82 -7.53 -7.71 -3.28
N ILE A 83 -8.25 -8.11 -2.21
CA ILE A 83 -8.07 -7.56 -0.85
C ILE A 83 -7.16 -8.48 -0.04
N GLU A 84 -7.38 -9.79 -0.18
CA GLU A 84 -6.61 -10.80 0.54
C GLU A 84 -5.12 -10.67 0.22
N GLN A 85 -4.29 -10.72 1.25
CA GLN A 85 -2.84 -10.52 1.14
C GLN A 85 -2.48 -9.27 0.33
N GLU A 86 -3.23 -8.18 0.52
CA GLU A 86 -3.05 -6.91 -0.19
C GLU A 86 -3.10 -7.06 -1.73
N GLY A 87 -3.82 -8.06 -2.23
CA GLY A 87 -3.95 -8.35 -3.65
C GLY A 87 -2.81 -9.17 -4.27
N LEU A 88 -1.99 -9.84 -3.46
CA LEU A 88 -0.94 -10.73 -3.98
C LEU A 88 -1.55 -11.81 -4.89
N TYR A 89 -1.06 -11.85 -6.13
CA TYR A 89 -1.54 -12.77 -7.16
C TYR A 89 -0.54 -13.89 -7.46
N GLY A 90 0.73 -13.67 -7.22
CA GLY A 90 1.83 -14.59 -7.48
C GLY A 90 3.16 -13.88 -7.62
N PHE A 91 4.10 -14.49 -8.32
CA PHE A 91 5.47 -13.99 -8.43
C PHE A 91 5.99 -14.08 -9.88
N THR A 92 6.95 -13.23 -10.21
CA THR A 92 7.65 -13.18 -11.49
C THR A 92 9.13 -12.91 -11.29
N ASP A 93 9.88 -12.89 -12.37
CA ASP A 93 11.34 -12.70 -12.41
C ASP A 93 11.76 -11.24 -12.47
N LYS A 94 10.88 -10.33 -12.96
CA LYS A 94 11.25 -8.94 -13.23
C LYS A 94 10.17 -7.96 -12.80
N ALA A 95 10.56 -6.95 -12.02
CA ALA A 95 9.68 -5.86 -11.62
C ALA A 95 9.36 -4.90 -12.78
N LYS A 96 8.16 -4.35 -12.74
CA LYS A 96 7.72 -3.25 -13.61
C LYS A 96 7.83 -1.90 -12.91
N ILE A 97 7.61 -1.87 -11.60
CA ILE A 97 7.76 -0.71 -10.74
C ILE A 97 8.77 -1.05 -9.67
N SER A 98 9.80 -0.22 -9.53
CA SER A 98 10.90 -0.43 -8.59
C SER A 98 10.87 0.55 -7.41
N ASP A 99 10.19 1.69 -7.58
CA ASP A 99 10.11 2.74 -6.58
C ASP A 99 8.98 2.49 -5.60
N GLU A 100 9.13 2.99 -4.36
CA GLU A 100 8.02 3.04 -3.42
C GLU A 100 6.82 3.75 -4.04
N SER A 101 5.65 3.16 -3.93
CA SER A 101 4.46 3.64 -4.62
C SER A 101 3.18 3.23 -3.91
N VAL A 102 2.05 3.68 -4.42
CA VAL A 102 0.73 3.31 -3.93
C VAL A 102 -0.05 2.62 -5.04
N THR A 103 -0.74 1.53 -4.72
CA THR A 103 -1.70 0.91 -5.65
C THR A 103 -3.12 1.17 -5.21
N VAL A 104 -3.99 1.48 -6.17
CA VAL A 104 -5.42 1.70 -5.95
C VAL A 104 -6.22 0.75 -6.83
N SER A 105 -7.15 0.03 -6.22
CA SER A 105 -8.07 -0.85 -6.94
C SER A 105 -9.08 -0.02 -7.72
N ALA A 106 -9.02 -0.11 -9.05
CA ALA A 106 -9.83 0.72 -9.94
C ALA A 106 -11.18 0.10 -10.33
N ARG A 107 -11.34 -1.21 -10.17
CA ARG A 107 -12.55 -1.94 -10.58
C ARG A 107 -12.72 -3.22 -9.76
N GLY A 108 -13.97 -3.63 -9.50
CA GLY A 108 -14.30 -4.77 -8.64
C GLY A 108 -14.28 -4.36 -7.18
N THR A 109 -13.18 -4.54 -6.49
CA THR A 109 -12.92 -4.01 -5.14
C THR A 109 -12.43 -2.56 -5.22
N VAL A 110 -13.29 -1.65 -5.69
CA VAL A 110 -12.92 -0.24 -5.94
C VAL A 110 -12.49 0.46 -4.65
N GLY A 111 -11.43 1.29 -4.73
CA GLY A 111 -11.04 2.20 -3.66
C GLY A 111 -10.09 1.63 -2.61
N TYR A 112 -9.74 0.34 -2.65
CA TYR A 112 -8.70 -0.19 -1.78
C TYR A 112 -7.33 0.38 -2.17
N VAL A 113 -6.63 0.91 -1.18
CA VAL A 113 -5.33 1.58 -1.32
C VAL A 113 -4.30 0.77 -0.56
N PHE A 114 -3.17 0.45 -1.19
CA PHE A 114 -2.06 -0.26 -0.56
C PHE A 114 -0.73 0.42 -0.83
N LEU A 115 0.09 0.56 0.20
CA LEU A 115 1.48 0.99 0.10
C LEU A 115 2.34 -0.15 -0.46
N ARG A 116 3.22 0.17 -1.40
CA ARG A 116 4.19 -0.77 -2.00
C ARG A 116 5.60 -0.27 -1.73
N GLU A 117 6.30 -0.97 -0.86
CA GLU A 117 7.66 -0.61 -0.43
C GLU A 117 8.73 -1.43 -1.16
N GLU A 118 8.36 -2.51 -1.84
CA GLU A 118 9.24 -3.39 -2.60
C GLU A 118 8.94 -3.33 -4.10
N PRO A 119 9.91 -3.64 -4.97
CA PRO A 119 9.67 -3.78 -6.41
C PRO A 119 8.59 -4.81 -6.73
N TYR A 120 7.68 -4.49 -7.65
CA TYR A 120 6.53 -5.34 -7.98
C TYR A 120 6.06 -5.20 -9.43
N VAL A 121 5.10 -6.06 -9.80
CA VAL A 121 4.34 -5.95 -11.04
C VAL A 121 2.86 -5.79 -10.70
N PRO A 122 2.25 -4.64 -11.02
CA PRO A 122 0.82 -4.49 -10.94
C PRO A 122 0.16 -5.08 -12.18
N ILE A 123 -0.95 -5.82 -12.00
CA ILE A 123 -1.77 -6.37 -13.08
C ILE A 123 -3.23 -5.98 -12.90
N VAL A 124 -4.02 -6.28 -13.89
CA VAL A 124 -5.47 -6.07 -14.06
C VAL A 124 -6.17 -5.27 -12.96
N ARG A 125 -6.72 -4.11 -13.35
CA ARG A 125 -7.60 -3.26 -12.53
C ARG A 125 -6.94 -2.55 -11.34
N LEU A 126 -5.60 -2.50 -11.31
CA LEU A 126 -4.87 -1.61 -10.42
C LEU A 126 -4.47 -0.33 -11.16
N ILE A 127 -4.44 0.77 -10.41
CA ILE A 127 -3.72 1.99 -10.78
C ILE A 127 -2.51 2.06 -9.86
N ALA A 128 -1.33 2.14 -10.44
CA ALA A 128 -0.11 2.41 -9.69
C ALA A 128 0.15 3.93 -9.72
N VAL A 129 0.46 4.47 -8.55
CA VAL A 129 0.75 5.89 -8.31
C VAL A 129 2.15 5.98 -7.73
N VAL A 130 3.10 6.40 -8.56
CA VAL A 130 4.51 6.61 -8.17
C VAL A 130 4.69 8.09 -7.83
N PRO A 131 5.00 8.46 -6.58
CA PRO A 131 5.16 9.85 -6.19
C PRO A 131 6.39 10.48 -6.83
N ASP A 132 6.30 11.76 -7.16
CA ASP A 132 7.48 12.60 -7.32
C ASP A 132 8.00 12.97 -5.93
N THR A 133 9.12 12.38 -5.55
CA THR A 133 9.72 12.53 -4.21
C THR A 133 10.21 13.95 -3.90
N GLN A 134 10.23 14.84 -4.89
CA GLN A 134 10.48 16.27 -4.66
C GLN A 134 9.30 16.94 -3.94
N PHE A 135 8.09 16.38 -4.05
CA PHE A 135 6.88 16.96 -3.49
C PHE A 135 6.32 16.13 -2.32
N VAL A 136 6.26 14.81 -2.47
CA VAL A 136 5.60 13.91 -1.49
C VAL A 136 6.27 12.54 -1.47
N THR A 137 6.02 11.77 -0.39
CA THR A 137 6.46 10.39 -0.26
C THR A 137 5.31 9.42 -0.54
N ALA A 138 5.62 8.16 -0.83
CA ALA A 138 4.61 7.11 -0.99
C ALA A 138 3.78 6.91 0.29
N LYS A 139 4.39 7.00 1.47
CA LYS A 139 3.70 6.90 2.76
C LYS A 139 2.71 8.04 2.98
N TYR A 140 3.07 9.27 2.63
CA TYR A 140 2.13 10.39 2.67
C TYR A 140 0.95 10.19 1.71
N LEU A 141 1.24 9.84 0.44
CA LEU A 141 0.19 9.57 -0.56
C LEU A 141 -0.72 8.42 -0.18
N TYR A 142 -0.17 7.37 0.46
CA TYR A 142 -0.97 6.27 0.97
C TYR A 142 -2.09 6.75 1.90
N PHE A 143 -1.77 7.60 2.88
CA PHE A 143 -2.77 8.15 3.79
C PHE A 143 -3.67 9.18 3.12
N ALA A 144 -3.14 10.02 2.25
CA ALA A 144 -3.92 11.00 1.51
C ALA A 144 -4.98 10.31 0.65
N LEU A 145 -4.60 9.29 -0.13
CA LEU A 145 -5.51 8.54 -0.98
C LEU A 145 -6.49 7.66 -0.20
N SER A 146 -6.06 7.07 0.93
CA SER A 146 -6.93 6.31 1.83
C SER A 146 -7.98 7.17 2.54
N SER A 147 -7.75 8.49 2.62
CA SER A 147 -8.68 9.44 3.25
C SER A 147 -9.71 10.02 2.28
N ILE A 148 -9.56 9.78 0.99
CA ILE A 148 -10.51 10.22 -0.04
C ILE A 148 -11.61 9.16 -0.20
N ASP A 149 -12.86 9.60 -0.23
CA ASP A 149 -13.96 8.71 -0.64
C ASP A 149 -13.85 8.40 -2.15
N LEU A 150 -13.30 7.24 -2.45
CA LEU A 150 -13.16 6.73 -3.81
C LEU A 150 -14.41 5.97 -4.31
N HIS A 151 -15.42 5.78 -3.44
CA HIS A 151 -16.64 5.03 -3.74
C HIS A 151 -17.79 5.90 -4.28
N SER A 152 -17.71 7.23 -4.23
CA SER A 152 -18.85 8.16 -4.37
C SER A 152 -19.24 8.55 -5.79
N THR A 153 -18.77 7.90 -6.85
CA THR A 153 -19.24 8.22 -8.22
C THR A 153 -20.39 7.31 -8.64
N GLY A 154 -21.59 7.74 -8.38
CA GLY A 154 -22.95 7.22 -8.52
C GLY A 154 -23.38 6.49 -9.80
N THR A 155 -22.66 5.51 -10.31
CA THR A 155 -23.13 4.62 -11.36
C THR A 155 -23.13 3.16 -10.90
N SER A 156 -24.02 2.33 -11.41
CA SER A 156 -24.22 0.93 -11.01
C SER A 156 -23.03 -0.01 -11.23
N GLN A 157 -21.94 0.44 -11.85
CA GLN A 157 -20.63 -0.19 -11.88
C GLN A 157 -19.58 0.84 -11.50
N GLN A 158 -19.22 0.87 -10.23
CA GLN A 158 -18.16 1.74 -9.72
C GLN A 158 -16.83 1.36 -10.37
N GLN A 159 -16.26 2.29 -11.10
CA GLN A 159 -14.94 2.16 -11.72
C GLN A 159 -14.18 3.48 -11.59
N ILE A 160 -12.95 3.42 -11.13
CA ILE A 160 -12.04 4.57 -11.17
C ILE A 160 -11.32 4.54 -12.53
N THR A 161 -11.42 5.61 -13.30
CA THR A 161 -10.63 5.78 -14.54
C THR A 161 -9.35 6.55 -14.25
N VAL A 162 -8.26 6.24 -14.95
CA VAL A 162 -6.99 6.96 -14.76
C VAL A 162 -7.15 8.46 -15.08
N PRO A 163 -7.85 8.89 -16.17
CA PRO A 163 -8.06 10.31 -16.44
C PRO A 163 -8.79 11.08 -15.32
N ASP A 164 -9.77 10.46 -14.68
CA ASP A 164 -10.51 11.08 -13.57
C ASP A 164 -9.68 11.05 -12.29
N PHE A 165 -8.95 9.97 -12.07
CA PHE A 165 -8.12 9.82 -10.87
C PHE A 165 -6.95 10.80 -10.86
N LYS A 166 -6.33 11.07 -12.00
CA LYS A 166 -5.29 12.09 -12.19
C LYS A 166 -5.69 13.48 -11.70
N LYS A 167 -6.97 13.84 -11.84
CA LYS A 167 -7.51 15.15 -11.48
C LYS A 167 -7.90 15.27 -10.00
N ARG A 168 -7.81 14.19 -9.21
CA ARG A 168 -8.12 14.23 -7.78
C ARG A 168 -7.22 15.22 -7.06
N GLN A 169 -7.84 16.07 -6.27
CA GLN A 169 -7.15 17.11 -5.53
C GLN A 169 -6.51 16.52 -4.28
N ILE A 170 -5.22 16.74 -4.12
CA ILE A 170 -4.41 16.27 -3.00
C ILE A 170 -3.84 17.48 -2.26
N LEU A 171 -4.01 17.51 -0.95
CA LEU A 171 -3.36 18.48 -0.09
C LEU A 171 -1.87 18.16 -0.02
N ILE A 172 -1.03 19.14 -0.25
CA ILE A 172 0.42 19.04 -0.13
C ILE A 172 0.87 20.02 0.94
N PRO A 173 1.42 19.55 2.06
CA PRO A 173 1.97 20.39 3.09
C PRO A 173 3.31 21.00 2.65
N ASP A 174 3.80 21.97 3.42
CA ASP A 174 5.17 22.42 3.30
C ASP A 174 6.16 21.29 3.69
N LYS A 175 7.41 21.47 3.29
CA LYS A 175 8.45 20.44 3.53
C LYS A 175 8.66 20.14 5.03
N THR A 176 8.60 21.15 5.88
CA THR A 176 8.80 20.97 7.33
C THR A 176 7.71 20.11 7.95
N SER A 177 6.47 20.35 7.57
CA SER A 177 5.32 19.56 8.01
C SER A 177 5.39 18.12 7.49
N LEU A 178 5.79 17.94 6.22
CA LEU A 178 5.99 16.62 5.64
C LEU A 178 7.13 15.86 6.34
N ASP A 179 8.27 16.48 6.56
CA ASP A 179 9.41 15.88 7.25
C ASP A 179 9.04 15.50 8.70
N SER A 180 8.34 16.37 9.43
CA SER A 180 7.84 16.06 10.78
C SER A 180 6.83 14.90 10.80
N PHE A 181 6.03 14.75 9.77
CA PHE A 181 5.15 13.59 9.60
C PHE A 181 5.97 12.32 9.37
N MET A 182 6.93 12.37 8.46
CA MET A 182 7.78 11.22 8.13
C MET A 182 8.61 10.74 9.32
N GLU A 183 9.15 11.65 10.14
CA GLU A 183 9.86 11.30 11.39
C GLU A 183 8.99 10.45 12.35
N LYS A 184 7.67 10.68 12.36
CA LYS A 184 6.73 9.94 13.22
C LYS A 184 6.29 8.61 12.62
N VAL A 185 6.10 8.55 11.30
CA VAL A 185 5.48 7.37 10.69
C VAL A 185 6.50 6.35 10.16
N VAL A 186 7.70 6.76 9.76
CA VAL A 186 8.73 5.84 9.27
C VAL A 186 9.05 4.75 10.29
N PRO A 187 9.30 5.04 11.59
CA PRO A 187 9.55 3.99 12.58
C PRO A 187 8.38 3.01 12.75
N ILE A 188 7.14 3.49 12.55
CA ILE A 188 5.94 2.64 12.60
C ILE A 188 5.94 1.65 11.43
N PHE A 189 6.20 2.13 10.20
CA PHE A 189 6.28 1.26 9.02
C PHE A 189 7.47 0.30 9.09
N ASP A 190 8.60 0.72 9.64
CA ASP A 190 9.74 -0.16 9.88
C ASP A 190 9.35 -1.32 10.81
N SER A 191 8.64 -1.03 11.91
CA SER A 191 8.13 -2.06 12.82
C SER A 191 7.13 -3.00 12.14
N ILE A 192 6.23 -2.47 11.30
CA ILE A 192 5.27 -3.28 10.52
C ILE A 192 6.03 -4.21 9.57
N ARG A 193 7.06 -3.70 8.88
CA ARG A 193 7.88 -4.48 7.95
C ARG A 193 8.64 -5.61 8.66
N GLU A 194 9.24 -5.31 9.81
CA GLU A 194 9.92 -6.31 10.65
C GLU A 194 8.94 -7.39 11.12
N ASN A 195 7.78 -7.03 11.63
CA ASN A 195 6.75 -7.98 12.03
C ASN A 195 6.27 -8.86 10.85
N LYS A 196 6.06 -8.27 9.66
CA LYS A 196 5.69 -9.03 8.45
C LYS A 196 6.78 -10.03 8.06
N ALA A 197 8.05 -9.65 8.15
CA ALA A 197 9.18 -10.53 7.87
C ALA A 197 9.27 -11.69 8.89
N GLU A 198 9.06 -11.42 10.17
CA GLU A 198 9.02 -12.43 11.22
C GLU A 198 7.87 -13.43 11.01
N ILE A 199 6.66 -12.94 10.72
CA ILE A 199 5.49 -13.78 10.39
C ILE A 199 5.82 -14.72 9.22
N LYS A 200 6.43 -14.19 8.16
CA LYS A 200 6.81 -14.98 6.97
C LYS A 200 7.83 -16.07 7.32
N SER A 201 8.82 -15.73 8.13
CA SER A 201 9.84 -16.67 8.61
C SER A 201 9.24 -17.79 9.46
N LEU A 202 8.37 -17.46 10.39
CA LEU A 202 7.67 -18.41 11.26
C LEU A 202 6.75 -19.35 10.44
N ALA A 203 6.04 -18.81 9.44
CA ALA A 203 5.20 -19.61 8.55
C ALA A 203 6.04 -20.63 7.73
N ALA A 204 7.20 -20.21 7.23
CA ALA A 204 8.10 -21.10 6.51
C ALA A 204 8.65 -22.21 7.41
N LEU A 205 9.07 -21.88 8.63
CA LEU A 205 9.53 -22.88 9.63
C LEU A 205 8.43 -23.88 9.98
N GLN A 206 7.21 -23.42 10.17
CA GLN A 206 6.05 -24.29 10.45
C GLN A 206 5.80 -25.26 9.29
N SER A 207 5.80 -24.77 8.05
CA SER A 207 5.60 -25.60 6.85
C SER A 207 6.66 -26.68 6.73
N ASN A 208 7.94 -26.32 6.94
CA ASN A 208 9.05 -27.27 6.92
C ASN A 208 8.90 -28.34 8.02
N PHE A 209 8.50 -27.94 9.23
CA PHE A 209 8.32 -28.87 10.34
C PHE A 209 7.17 -29.86 10.06
N LEU A 210 6.04 -29.39 9.52
CA LEU A 210 4.94 -30.26 9.15
C LEU A 210 5.32 -31.27 8.06
N THR A 211 6.13 -30.85 7.09
CA THR A 211 6.64 -31.72 6.03
C THR A 211 7.56 -32.82 6.59
N LEU A 212 8.34 -32.51 7.62
CA LEU A 212 9.18 -33.51 8.29
C LEU A 212 8.40 -34.53 9.10
N LEU A 213 7.27 -34.12 9.71
CA LEU A 213 6.42 -35.01 10.51
C LEU A 213 5.50 -35.90 9.65
N SER A 214 5.30 -35.57 8.39
CA SER A 214 4.46 -36.32 7.45
C SER A 214 5.21 -37.41 6.68
N ARG A 215 6.52 -37.55 6.92
CA ARG A 215 7.39 -38.60 6.39
C ARG A 215 7.61 -39.71 7.42
#